data_2e32050354396cc74104981c4d2f56c5
#
_entry.id   2e32050354396cc74104981c4d2f56c5
#
_cell.length_a   1.000
_cell.length_b   1.000
_cell.length_c   1.000
_cell.angle_alpha   90.00
_cell.angle_beta   90.00
_cell.angle_gamma   90.00
#
_symmetry.space_group_name_H-M   'P 1'
#
loop_
_entity.id
_entity.type
_entity.pdbx_description
1 polymer ?
#
loop_
_entity_poly.entity_id
_entity_poly.type
_entity_poly.pdbx_seq_one_letter_code
_entity_poly.pdbx_strand_id
1 'polypeptide(L)'
;MTGCYDAAPMIIILKPDVPPDGPEVRQVLDTAARFPKIKPAVHTYRGLNHSVTEVHLIGEDKDVPAEPFQELAAVVQVVRVAEKYRLLGRHGQTESFGFEYRGIRFAQDTLQIFPGLCAVDTRENVDRTFAAIAKAGIKTARAGAYKPRTSPYDFQGHGAECLPWVFELAGKHGIEVVAMEVTRERHVDEIQAALVKAGNPCGVMLQIGTRNAQNFELLRYVGQQKEFPVLCKRGMGITLEEALNACEYIASEGNRNIVFCLRGVKSHLGEPHRNLIDFASVPVVKRLTRLPVCVDPSHSAGRRTKAPDGLTDIHHATAQGVIAGANMVLVDFHPDPDKALCDGPQALTLEELPKFLADIRMTRDCYERRVKSFAGA
;
A
#
# COMPACT_ATOMS: atom_id res chain seq x y z
N MET A 1 -0.41 -19.70 30.34
CA MET A 1 -1.80 -19.69 29.79
C MET A 1 -1.65 -19.67 28.27
N THR A 2 -1.66 -20.86 27.67
CA THR A 2 -1.61 -21.06 26.22
C THR A 2 -3.02 -20.89 25.69
N GLY A 3 -3.34 -19.65 25.27
CA GLY A 3 -4.64 -19.29 24.70
C GLY A 3 -4.70 -19.67 23.23
N CYS A 4 -5.57 -20.60 22.92
CA CYS A 4 -6.10 -20.98 21.63
C CYS A 4 -6.21 -19.84 20.60
N TYR A 5 -5.36 -19.88 19.57
CA TYR A 5 -5.54 -19.14 18.32
C TYR A 5 -5.30 -20.02 17.08
N ASP A 6 -5.80 -21.26 17.16
CA ASP A 6 -5.60 -22.25 16.07
C ASP A 6 -6.91 -22.73 15.44
N ALA A 7 -7.89 -21.83 15.27
CA ALA A 7 -9.06 -22.12 14.45
C ALA A 7 -9.05 -21.23 13.21
N ALA A 8 -8.97 -21.84 12.04
CA ALA A 8 -9.11 -21.14 10.77
C ALA A 8 -10.55 -20.63 10.62
N PRO A 9 -10.81 -19.31 10.60
CA PRO A 9 -12.17 -18.80 10.54
C PRO A 9 -12.82 -19.17 9.21
N MET A 10 -14.13 -19.37 9.27
CA MET A 10 -14.94 -19.61 8.08
C MET A 10 -15.46 -18.28 7.54
N ILE A 11 -15.29 -18.05 6.25
CA ILE A 11 -15.85 -16.90 5.52
C ILE A 11 -16.93 -17.42 4.56
N ILE A 12 -18.09 -16.81 4.64
CA ILE A 12 -19.25 -17.11 3.80
C ILE A 12 -19.39 -15.95 2.82
N ILE A 13 -19.22 -16.24 1.54
CA ILE A 13 -19.25 -15.25 0.45
C ILE A 13 -20.61 -15.33 -0.22
N LEU A 14 -21.31 -14.20 -0.28
CA LEU A 14 -22.62 -14.09 -0.89
C LEU A 14 -22.51 -13.68 -2.37
N LYS A 15 -23.59 -13.90 -3.11
CA LYS A 15 -23.72 -13.42 -4.49
C LYS A 15 -23.48 -11.92 -4.58
N PRO A 16 -23.01 -11.41 -5.76
CA PRO A 16 -22.87 -9.97 -5.97
C PRO A 16 -24.15 -9.20 -5.64
N ASP A 17 -23.96 -7.98 -5.12
CA ASP A 17 -25.02 -7.01 -4.83
C ASP A 17 -26.07 -7.42 -3.79
N VAL A 18 -25.80 -8.47 -2.97
CA VAL A 18 -26.59 -8.78 -1.79
C VAL A 18 -26.35 -7.70 -0.72
N PRO A 19 -27.40 -6.96 -0.27
CA PRO A 19 -27.22 -5.91 0.73
C PRO A 19 -26.87 -6.49 2.10
N PRO A 20 -26.03 -5.79 2.92
CA PRO A 20 -25.56 -6.31 4.21
C PRO A 20 -26.65 -6.48 5.27
N ASP A 21 -27.79 -5.83 5.10
CA ASP A 21 -28.98 -5.93 5.94
C ASP A 21 -30.10 -6.74 5.28
N GLY A 22 -29.84 -7.39 4.15
CA GLY A 22 -30.77 -8.17 3.36
C GLY A 22 -31.23 -9.47 4.04
N PRO A 23 -32.36 -10.04 3.56
CA PRO A 23 -32.88 -11.31 4.07
C PRO A 23 -31.89 -12.47 3.87
N GLU A 24 -31.09 -12.45 2.84
CA GLU A 24 -30.06 -13.47 2.54
C GLU A 24 -28.96 -13.48 3.61
N VAL A 25 -28.51 -12.30 4.04
CA VAL A 25 -27.53 -12.17 5.13
C VAL A 25 -28.15 -12.66 6.44
N ARG A 26 -29.40 -12.36 6.71
CA ARG A 26 -30.11 -12.86 7.90
C ARG A 26 -30.17 -14.38 7.94
N GLN A 27 -30.40 -15.05 6.82
CA GLN A 27 -30.37 -16.52 6.76
C GLN A 27 -28.99 -17.09 7.16
N VAL A 28 -27.91 -16.44 6.75
CA VAL A 28 -26.54 -16.82 7.15
C VAL A 28 -26.34 -16.59 8.65
N LEU A 29 -26.81 -15.45 9.19
CA LEU A 29 -26.71 -15.13 10.61
C LEU A 29 -27.53 -16.09 11.47
N ASP A 30 -28.74 -16.45 11.04
CA ASP A 30 -29.62 -17.42 11.72
C ASP A 30 -28.99 -18.82 11.71
N THR A 31 -28.34 -19.19 10.63
CA THR A 31 -27.59 -20.45 10.55
C THR A 31 -26.38 -20.42 11.50
N ALA A 32 -25.65 -19.31 11.54
CA ALA A 32 -24.51 -19.12 12.44
C ALA A 32 -24.92 -19.13 13.93
N ALA A 33 -26.11 -18.63 14.27
CA ALA A 33 -26.65 -18.60 15.63
C ALA A 33 -26.84 -20.01 16.25
N ARG A 34 -26.89 -21.06 15.42
CA ARG A 34 -26.93 -22.46 15.90
C ARG A 34 -25.62 -22.91 16.57
N PHE A 35 -24.56 -22.12 16.42
CA PHE A 35 -23.22 -22.42 16.92
C PHE A 35 -22.79 -21.37 17.97
N PRO A 36 -23.02 -21.62 19.29
CA PRO A 36 -22.95 -20.59 20.33
C PRO A 36 -21.55 -20.02 20.59
N LYS A 37 -20.50 -20.67 20.09
CA LYS A 37 -19.11 -20.24 20.27
C LYS A 37 -18.57 -19.35 19.14
N ILE A 38 -19.43 -18.95 18.19
CA ILE A 38 -19.08 -18.09 17.06
C ILE A 38 -19.81 -16.76 17.17
N LYS A 39 -19.13 -15.70 16.71
CA LYS A 39 -19.70 -14.38 16.50
C LYS A 39 -19.59 -14.05 15.01
N PRO A 40 -20.72 -13.96 14.29
CA PRO A 40 -20.68 -13.54 12.89
C PRO A 40 -20.43 -12.04 12.78
N ALA A 41 -19.58 -11.64 11.81
CA ALA A 41 -19.34 -10.25 11.43
C ALA A 41 -19.62 -10.08 9.95
N VAL A 42 -20.46 -9.11 9.60
CA VAL A 42 -20.83 -8.82 8.20
C VAL A 42 -19.91 -7.75 7.63
N HIS A 43 -19.35 -8.02 6.48
CA HIS A 43 -18.46 -7.11 5.75
C HIS A 43 -18.98 -6.93 4.33
N THR A 44 -18.93 -5.68 3.83
CA THR A 44 -19.32 -5.38 2.45
C THR A 44 -18.17 -4.68 1.73
N TYR A 45 -17.85 -5.18 0.57
CA TYR A 45 -16.82 -4.65 -0.32
C TYR A 45 -17.49 -4.03 -1.54
N ARG A 46 -17.16 -2.79 -1.86
CA ARG A 46 -17.62 -2.14 -3.07
C ARG A 46 -16.51 -2.20 -4.12
N GLY A 47 -16.69 -3.04 -5.13
CA GLY A 47 -15.89 -3.02 -6.35
C GLY A 47 -16.37 -1.93 -7.32
N LEU A 48 -15.70 -1.81 -8.47
CA LEU A 48 -16.10 -0.84 -9.50
C LEU A 48 -17.46 -1.15 -10.13
N ASN A 49 -17.82 -2.43 -10.23
CA ASN A 49 -19.03 -2.88 -10.91
C ASN A 49 -20.06 -3.55 -9.98
N HIS A 50 -19.61 -4.13 -8.87
CA HIS A 50 -20.45 -4.91 -7.97
C HIS A 50 -20.03 -4.69 -6.52
N SER A 51 -20.95 -4.92 -5.60
CA SER A 51 -20.66 -5.08 -4.17
C SER A 51 -20.65 -6.56 -3.82
N VAL A 52 -19.75 -6.96 -2.91
CA VAL A 52 -19.70 -8.32 -2.36
C VAL A 52 -19.91 -8.23 -0.86
N THR A 53 -20.89 -8.99 -0.35
CA THR A 53 -21.14 -9.13 1.09
C THR A 53 -20.58 -10.46 1.56
N GLU A 54 -19.77 -10.41 2.63
CA GLU A 54 -19.17 -11.57 3.29
C GLU A 54 -19.61 -11.64 4.75
N VAL A 55 -19.83 -12.84 5.25
CA VAL A 55 -20.07 -13.09 6.67
C VAL A 55 -18.92 -13.90 7.23
N HIS A 56 -18.16 -13.31 8.13
CA HIS A 56 -17.02 -13.93 8.78
C HIS A 56 -17.48 -14.55 10.10
N LEU A 57 -17.27 -15.83 10.28
CA LEU A 57 -17.52 -16.54 11.53
C LEU A 57 -16.26 -16.46 12.40
N ILE A 58 -16.34 -15.74 13.52
CA ILE A 58 -15.21 -15.48 14.42
C ILE A 58 -15.41 -16.27 15.71
N GLY A 59 -14.43 -17.10 16.10
CA GLY A 59 -14.49 -17.90 17.32
C GLY A 59 -13.98 -19.33 17.13
N GLU A 60 -14.51 -20.28 17.93
CA GLU A 60 -14.17 -21.71 17.82
C GLU A 60 -14.97 -22.36 16.69
N ASP A 61 -14.56 -22.12 15.46
CA ASP A 61 -15.26 -22.56 14.24
C ASP A 61 -14.71 -23.86 13.62
N LYS A 62 -13.71 -24.50 14.25
CA LYS A 62 -13.12 -25.75 13.73
C LYS A 62 -14.16 -26.85 13.51
N ASP A 63 -15.13 -26.94 14.39
CA ASP A 63 -16.17 -27.98 14.40
C ASP A 63 -17.45 -27.52 13.71
N VAL A 64 -17.49 -26.30 13.17
CA VAL A 64 -18.67 -25.79 12.45
C VAL A 64 -18.65 -26.36 11.03
N PRO A 65 -19.65 -27.17 10.64
CA PRO A 65 -19.71 -27.73 9.30
C PRO A 65 -19.95 -26.63 8.25
N ALA A 66 -19.36 -26.78 7.06
CA ALA A 66 -19.54 -25.81 5.97
C ALA A 66 -20.86 -26.03 5.23
N GLU A 67 -21.38 -27.26 5.24
CA GLU A 67 -22.54 -27.71 4.48
C GLU A 67 -23.79 -26.86 4.73
N PRO A 68 -24.18 -26.55 5.98
CA PRO A 68 -25.39 -25.75 6.25
C PRO A 68 -25.36 -24.35 5.64
N PHE A 69 -24.15 -23.81 5.39
CA PHE A 69 -23.99 -22.53 4.73
C PHE A 69 -23.93 -22.66 3.21
N GLN A 70 -23.32 -23.74 2.69
CA GLN A 70 -23.26 -24.01 1.26
C GLN A 70 -24.63 -24.29 0.62
N GLU A 71 -25.58 -24.79 1.41
CA GLU A 71 -26.95 -25.05 0.98
C GLU A 71 -27.81 -23.78 0.83
N LEU A 72 -27.34 -22.63 1.35
CA LEU A 72 -28.06 -21.38 1.23
C LEU A 72 -27.95 -20.81 -0.19
N ALA A 73 -29.08 -20.57 -0.83
CA ALA A 73 -29.16 -20.17 -2.24
C ALA A 73 -28.38 -18.90 -2.61
N ALA A 74 -28.16 -18.00 -1.64
CA ALA A 74 -27.42 -16.77 -1.83
C ALA A 74 -25.90 -16.93 -1.62
N VAL A 75 -25.44 -18.07 -1.11
CA VAL A 75 -24.01 -18.33 -0.86
C VAL A 75 -23.35 -18.81 -2.14
N VAL A 76 -22.28 -18.15 -2.54
CA VAL A 76 -21.45 -18.55 -3.66
C VAL A 76 -20.35 -19.49 -3.20
N GLN A 77 -19.77 -19.22 -2.04
CA GLN A 77 -18.63 -19.97 -1.54
C GLN A 77 -18.54 -19.90 0.00
N VAL A 78 -18.13 -21.00 0.60
CA VAL A 78 -17.72 -21.09 2.00
C VAL A 78 -16.25 -21.43 2.06
N VAL A 79 -15.43 -20.57 2.66
CA VAL A 79 -13.98 -20.67 2.70
C VAL A 79 -13.52 -20.83 4.14
N ARG A 80 -12.76 -21.89 4.44
CA ARG A 80 -11.99 -21.97 5.70
C ARG A 80 -10.64 -21.29 5.50
N VAL A 81 -10.42 -20.22 6.25
CA VAL A 81 -9.22 -19.40 6.09
C VAL A 81 -8.11 -19.94 6.98
N ALA A 82 -7.16 -20.61 6.38
CA ALA A 82 -5.93 -21.06 7.07
C ALA A 82 -4.93 -19.91 7.31
N GLU A 83 -5.15 -18.75 6.70
CA GLU A 83 -4.24 -17.61 6.69
C GLU A 83 -4.64 -16.55 7.72
N LYS A 84 -3.64 -15.85 8.28
CA LYS A 84 -3.86 -14.87 9.35
C LYS A 84 -4.46 -13.55 8.84
N TYR A 85 -4.25 -13.19 7.56
CA TYR A 85 -4.81 -11.98 6.94
C TYR A 85 -6.17 -12.29 6.32
N ARG A 86 -7.21 -12.12 7.13
CA ARG A 86 -8.58 -12.53 6.83
C ARG A 86 -9.32 -11.59 5.88
N LEU A 87 -9.18 -10.28 6.11
CA LEU A 87 -9.87 -9.24 5.34
C LEU A 87 -9.20 -8.98 3.99
N LEU A 88 -7.88 -9.09 3.94
CA LEU A 88 -7.06 -8.74 2.77
C LEU A 88 -6.69 -9.95 1.91
N GLY A 89 -6.84 -11.16 2.44
CA GLY A 89 -6.52 -12.40 1.74
C GLY A 89 -7.38 -12.60 0.50
N ARG A 90 -6.84 -13.33 -0.46
CA ARG A 90 -7.57 -13.63 -1.70
C ARG A 90 -8.62 -14.73 -1.52
N HIS A 91 -8.36 -15.71 -0.69
CA HIS A 91 -9.30 -16.81 -0.33
C HIS A 91 -10.01 -17.44 -1.53
N GLY A 92 -9.25 -17.66 -2.64
CA GLY A 92 -9.82 -18.22 -3.87
C GLY A 92 -10.55 -17.23 -4.78
N GLN A 93 -10.72 -15.97 -4.35
CA GLN A 93 -11.34 -14.94 -5.19
C GLN A 93 -10.36 -14.43 -6.27
N THR A 94 -10.86 -14.23 -7.47
CA THR A 94 -10.08 -13.72 -8.60
C THR A 94 -9.98 -12.19 -8.60
N GLU A 95 -10.99 -11.50 -8.05
CA GLU A 95 -11.03 -10.05 -8.01
C GLU A 95 -10.01 -9.45 -7.04
N SER A 96 -9.41 -8.32 -7.43
CA SER A 96 -8.53 -7.52 -6.59
C SER A 96 -9.30 -6.41 -5.88
N PHE A 97 -8.81 -5.96 -4.74
CA PHE A 97 -9.24 -4.68 -4.19
C PHE A 97 -8.77 -3.56 -5.10
N GLY A 98 -9.67 -2.66 -5.40
CA GLY A 98 -9.35 -1.40 -6.05
C GLY A 98 -10.07 -0.29 -5.31
N PHE A 99 -9.40 0.86 -5.20
CA PHE A 99 -10.01 2.07 -4.68
C PHE A 99 -9.60 3.25 -5.55
N GLU A 100 -10.41 4.28 -5.47
CA GLU A 100 -10.12 5.57 -6.10
C GLU A 100 -9.95 6.63 -5.02
N TYR A 101 -8.95 7.48 -5.18
CA TYR A 101 -8.69 8.59 -4.29
C TYR A 101 -8.24 9.81 -5.09
N ARG A 102 -8.99 10.91 -4.98
CA ARG A 102 -8.70 12.16 -5.72
C ARG A 102 -8.58 11.93 -7.23
N GLY A 103 -9.44 11.10 -7.82
CA GLY A 103 -9.41 10.77 -9.24
C GLY A 103 -8.27 9.83 -9.66
N ILE A 104 -7.48 9.32 -8.72
CA ILE A 104 -6.41 8.34 -8.98
C ILE A 104 -6.87 6.96 -8.56
N ARG A 105 -6.85 6.00 -9.49
CA ARG A 105 -7.22 4.61 -9.23
C ARG A 105 -6.02 3.78 -8.81
N PHE A 106 -6.17 3.04 -7.72
CA PHE A 106 -5.20 2.10 -7.16
C PHE A 106 -5.79 0.68 -7.20
N ALA A 107 -5.25 -0.18 -8.04
CA ALA A 107 -5.71 -1.55 -8.20
C ALA A 107 -4.60 -2.44 -8.77
N GLN A 108 -4.80 -3.77 -8.79
CA GLN A 108 -3.78 -4.70 -9.30
C GLN A 108 -3.57 -4.67 -10.82
N ASP A 109 -4.38 -3.93 -11.55
CA ASP A 109 -4.27 -3.72 -13.00
C ASP A 109 -3.73 -2.32 -13.37
N THR A 110 -3.57 -1.40 -12.41
CA THR A 110 -2.99 -0.07 -12.63
C THR A 110 -1.51 -0.01 -12.31
N LEU A 111 -0.85 1.08 -12.75
CA LEU A 111 0.51 1.45 -12.32
C LEU A 111 0.55 2.94 -12.04
N GLN A 112 0.83 3.32 -10.80
CA GLN A 112 1.00 4.70 -10.36
C GLN A 112 2.45 4.97 -9.99
N ILE A 113 2.96 6.17 -10.29
CA ILE A 113 4.36 6.53 -10.01
C ILE A 113 4.37 7.73 -9.07
N PHE A 114 5.01 7.58 -7.93
CA PHE A 114 5.14 8.58 -6.87
C PHE A 114 6.61 9.06 -6.77
N PRO A 115 7.07 9.91 -7.68
CA PRO A 115 8.39 10.50 -7.59
C PRO A 115 8.38 11.67 -6.60
N GLY A 116 9.53 12.04 -6.06
CA GLY A 116 9.65 13.23 -5.24
C GLY A 116 10.64 13.13 -4.10
N LEU A 117 10.58 14.08 -3.18
CA LEU A 117 11.56 14.23 -2.11
C LEU A 117 11.38 13.15 -1.03
N CYS A 118 12.47 12.51 -0.63
CA CYS A 118 12.47 11.60 0.51
C CYS A 118 12.10 12.37 1.80
N ALA A 119 12.71 13.52 2.00
CA ALA A 119 12.33 14.50 3.01
C ALA A 119 12.16 15.86 2.34
N VAL A 120 11.16 16.60 2.79
CA VAL A 120 11.02 18.02 2.47
C VAL A 120 12.20 18.77 3.08
N ASP A 121 12.99 19.48 2.26
CA ASP A 121 14.12 20.27 2.70
C ASP A 121 13.86 21.78 2.58
N THR A 122 13.61 22.28 1.36
CA THR A 122 13.28 23.69 1.14
C THR A 122 12.00 23.84 0.33
N ARG A 123 11.30 24.98 0.51
CA ARG A 123 10.13 25.32 -0.29
C ARG A 123 10.47 25.37 -1.80
N GLU A 124 11.64 25.91 -2.15
CA GLU A 124 12.11 25.98 -3.52
C GLU A 124 12.30 24.59 -4.15
N ASN A 125 12.92 23.66 -3.44
CA ASN A 125 13.13 22.32 -3.92
C ASN A 125 11.81 21.54 -4.12
N VAL A 126 10.81 21.75 -3.25
CA VAL A 126 9.48 21.18 -3.44
C VAL A 126 8.81 21.80 -4.66
N ASP A 127 8.87 23.12 -4.85
CA ASP A 127 8.26 23.82 -5.99
C ASP A 127 8.88 23.33 -7.32
N ARG A 128 10.21 23.24 -7.40
CA ARG A 128 10.92 22.69 -8.58
C ARG A 128 10.56 21.23 -8.84
N THR A 129 10.47 20.42 -7.81
CA THR A 129 10.14 19.00 -7.92
C THR A 129 8.71 18.81 -8.41
N PHE A 130 7.72 19.48 -7.80
CA PHE A 130 6.33 19.36 -8.22
C PHE A 130 6.10 19.92 -9.62
N ALA A 131 6.79 21.01 -10.00
CA ALA A 131 6.77 21.53 -11.36
C ALA A 131 7.29 20.51 -12.39
N ALA A 132 8.40 19.82 -12.08
CA ALA A 132 8.95 18.79 -12.96
C ALA A 132 8.01 17.58 -13.09
N ILE A 133 7.41 17.13 -11.99
CA ILE A 133 6.42 16.05 -11.94
C ILE A 133 5.19 16.39 -12.78
N ALA A 134 4.62 17.59 -12.58
CA ALA A 134 3.47 18.07 -13.34
C ALA A 134 3.76 18.19 -14.84
N LYS A 135 4.94 18.72 -15.20
CA LYS A 135 5.41 18.78 -16.61
C LYS A 135 5.51 17.40 -17.25
N ALA A 136 5.82 16.37 -16.47
CA ALA A 136 5.84 14.98 -16.93
C ALA A 136 4.45 14.33 -17.02
N GLY A 137 3.37 15.05 -16.69
CA GLY A 137 1.99 14.57 -16.72
C GLY A 137 1.61 13.67 -15.53
N ILE A 138 2.39 13.69 -14.45
CA ILE A 138 2.14 12.91 -13.24
C ILE A 138 1.41 13.78 -12.23
N LYS A 139 0.39 13.21 -11.57
CA LYS A 139 -0.45 13.88 -10.56
C LYS A 139 -0.21 13.37 -9.13
N THR A 140 0.80 12.55 -8.94
CA THR A 140 1.14 11.91 -7.68
C THR A 140 2.57 12.20 -7.32
N ALA A 141 2.85 12.45 -6.05
CA ALA A 141 4.20 12.74 -5.56
C ALA A 141 4.45 12.13 -4.19
N ARG A 142 5.70 12.08 -3.77
CA ARG A 142 6.09 11.88 -2.38
C ARG A 142 6.74 13.14 -1.83
N ALA A 143 6.48 13.46 -0.56
CA ALA A 143 7.15 14.55 0.15
C ALA A 143 7.08 14.26 1.68
N GLY A 144 8.21 13.89 2.28
CA GLY A 144 8.25 13.49 3.69
C GLY A 144 8.42 14.70 4.63
N ALA A 145 7.39 15.07 5.38
CA ALA A 145 7.47 16.10 6.41
C ALA A 145 8.13 15.60 7.71
N TYR A 146 7.90 14.33 8.03
CA TYR A 146 8.39 13.65 9.24
C TYR A 146 9.34 12.52 8.84
N LYS A 147 10.53 12.46 9.46
CA LYS A 147 11.58 11.50 9.11
C LYS A 147 12.09 10.76 10.33
N PRO A 148 11.72 9.46 10.50
CA PRO A 148 12.35 8.64 11.52
C PRO A 148 13.78 8.31 11.09
N ARG A 149 14.75 8.73 11.90
CA ARG A 149 16.18 8.49 11.63
C ARG A 149 16.75 7.51 12.63
N THR A 150 17.80 6.82 12.22
CA THR A 150 18.53 5.91 13.10
C THR A 150 19.34 6.70 14.15
N SER A 151 19.90 7.84 13.75
CA SER A 151 20.58 8.76 14.64
C SER A 151 19.65 9.91 15.05
N PRO A 152 19.57 10.29 16.34
CA PRO A 152 18.79 11.44 16.78
C PRO A 152 19.38 12.78 16.34
N TYR A 153 20.64 12.78 15.87
CA TYR A 153 21.33 13.98 15.39
C TYR A 153 21.11 14.25 13.89
N ASP A 154 20.57 13.26 13.17
CA ASP A 154 20.22 13.46 11.77
C ASP A 154 18.98 14.36 11.61
N PHE A 155 18.81 14.96 10.42
CA PHE A 155 17.62 15.76 10.10
C PHE A 155 16.31 14.94 10.26
N GLN A 156 15.42 15.39 11.14
CA GLN A 156 14.18 14.69 11.52
C GLN A 156 12.96 15.12 10.67
N GLY A 157 13.14 15.98 9.68
CA GLY A 157 12.06 16.63 8.92
C GLY A 157 11.64 17.96 9.53
N HIS A 158 10.95 18.79 8.76
CA HIS A 158 10.39 20.06 9.25
C HIS A 158 9.09 19.89 10.03
N GLY A 159 8.51 18.68 10.02
CA GLY A 159 7.26 18.41 10.74
C GLY A 159 6.09 19.24 10.24
N ALA A 160 5.23 19.65 11.17
CA ALA A 160 4.01 20.40 10.85
C ALA A 160 4.27 21.75 10.17
N GLU A 161 5.44 22.35 10.36
CA GLU A 161 5.77 23.69 9.83
C GLU A 161 5.77 23.72 8.30
N CYS A 162 6.16 22.62 7.65
CA CYS A 162 6.22 22.58 6.20
C CYS A 162 4.88 22.21 5.53
N LEU A 163 3.93 21.63 6.25
CA LEU A 163 2.68 21.13 5.69
C LEU A 163 1.89 22.17 4.89
N PRO A 164 1.65 23.40 5.40
CA PRO A 164 0.84 24.40 4.70
C PRO A 164 1.39 24.72 3.32
N TRP A 165 2.69 24.96 3.20
CA TRP A 165 3.28 25.34 1.92
C TRP A 165 3.55 24.13 1.01
N VAL A 166 3.73 22.91 1.54
CA VAL A 166 3.75 21.69 0.73
C VAL A 166 2.40 21.45 0.04
N PHE A 167 1.31 21.62 0.77
CA PHE A 167 -0.03 21.46 0.21
C PHE A 167 -0.42 22.59 -0.75
N GLU A 168 -0.05 23.82 -0.45
CA GLU A 168 -0.20 24.95 -1.38
C GLU A 168 0.52 24.66 -2.72
N LEU A 169 1.78 24.21 -2.67
CA LEU A 169 2.56 23.88 -3.84
C LEU A 169 1.99 22.66 -4.60
N ALA A 170 1.47 21.66 -3.89
CA ALA A 170 0.78 20.54 -4.50
C ALA A 170 -0.44 21.03 -5.31
N GLY A 171 -1.27 21.88 -4.73
CA GLY A 171 -2.40 22.50 -5.43
C GLY A 171 -1.98 23.36 -6.62
N LYS A 172 -0.93 24.21 -6.45
CA LYS A 172 -0.36 25.05 -7.51
C LYS A 172 0.05 24.26 -8.76
N HIS A 173 0.62 23.08 -8.56
CA HIS A 173 1.13 22.21 -9.63
C HIS A 173 0.17 21.08 -10.05
N GLY A 174 -1.04 21.02 -9.51
CA GLY A 174 -2.01 19.98 -9.82
C GLY A 174 -1.58 18.58 -9.38
N ILE A 175 -0.81 18.49 -8.28
CA ILE A 175 -0.50 17.21 -7.62
C ILE A 175 -1.72 16.81 -6.79
N GLU A 176 -2.40 15.76 -7.22
CA GLU A 176 -3.65 15.29 -6.61
C GLU A 176 -3.39 14.50 -5.32
N VAL A 177 -2.30 13.70 -5.26
CA VAL A 177 -1.99 12.86 -4.09
C VAL A 177 -0.52 12.97 -3.71
N VAL A 178 -0.25 13.28 -2.45
CA VAL A 178 1.09 13.30 -1.85
C VAL A 178 1.24 12.15 -0.86
N ALA A 179 2.18 11.22 -1.08
CA ALA A 179 2.54 10.19 -0.10
C ALA A 179 3.44 10.78 0.97
N MET A 180 3.02 10.72 2.24
CA MET A 180 3.69 11.34 3.37
C MET A 180 3.81 10.38 4.55
N GLU A 181 5.03 10.18 5.06
CA GLU A 181 5.28 9.29 6.20
C GLU A 181 4.75 9.88 7.50
N VAL A 182 4.09 9.02 8.30
CA VAL A 182 3.67 9.32 9.66
C VAL A 182 4.32 8.34 10.64
N THR A 183 4.68 8.80 11.83
CA THR A 183 5.37 7.98 12.84
C THR A 183 4.65 7.92 14.18
N ARG A 184 3.60 8.73 14.33
CA ARG A 184 2.72 8.81 15.50
C ARG A 184 1.36 9.40 15.10
N GLU A 185 0.36 9.19 15.93
CA GLU A 185 -1.02 9.63 15.71
C GLU A 185 -1.12 11.14 15.43
N ARG A 186 -0.46 11.96 16.26
CA ARG A 186 -0.44 13.41 16.11
C ARG A 186 -0.04 13.90 14.71
N HIS A 187 0.81 13.18 13.99
CA HIS A 187 1.19 13.56 12.63
C HIS A 187 0.01 13.49 11.66
N VAL A 188 -0.92 12.56 11.89
CA VAL A 188 -2.14 12.43 11.08
C VAL A 188 -3.06 13.62 11.33
N ASP A 189 -3.23 14.00 12.61
CA ASP A 189 -4.04 15.16 13.01
C ASP A 189 -3.46 16.46 12.45
N GLU A 190 -2.14 16.62 12.51
CA GLU A 190 -1.43 17.78 11.94
C GLU A 190 -1.62 17.88 10.43
N ILE A 191 -1.54 16.74 9.70
CA ILE A 191 -1.81 16.66 8.26
C ILE A 191 -3.25 17.06 7.96
N GLN A 192 -4.21 16.47 8.66
CA GLN A 192 -5.64 16.78 8.50
C GLN A 192 -5.92 18.27 8.72
N ALA A 193 -5.42 18.83 9.82
CA ALA A 193 -5.62 20.24 10.16
C ALA A 193 -4.99 21.16 9.10
N ALA A 194 -3.80 20.83 8.61
CA ALA A 194 -3.11 21.61 7.58
C ALA A 194 -3.82 21.54 6.22
N LEU A 195 -4.34 20.36 5.82
CA LEU A 195 -5.13 20.20 4.60
C LEU A 195 -6.41 21.06 4.65
N VAL A 196 -7.17 20.96 5.73
CA VAL A 196 -8.40 21.76 5.91
C VAL A 196 -8.08 23.26 5.87
N LYS A 197 -7.03 23.70 6.57
CA LYS A 197 -6.59 25.11 6.57
C LYS A 197 -6.16 25.60 5.19
N ALA A 198 -5.56 24.75 4.37
CA ALA A 198 -5.15 25.06 3.01
C ALA A 198 -6.31 24.96 1.98
N GLY A 199 -7.53 24.58 2.38
CA GLY A 199 -8.67 24.40 1.48
C GLY A 199 -8.66 23.06 0.72
N ASN A 200 -7.98 22.04 1.25
CA ASN A 200 -7.87 20.69 0.67
C ASN A 200 -7.38 20.66 -0.80
N PRO A 201 -6.27 21.32 -1.11
CA PRO A 201 -5.80 21.45 -2.50
C PRO A 201 -5.31 20.13 -3.11
N CYS A 202 -4.97 19.15 -2.26
CA CYS A 202 -4.55 17.79 -2.64
C CYS A 202 -5.07 16.77 -1.62
N GLY A 203 -4.87 15.49 -1.90
CA GLY A 203 -5.03 14.41 -0.93
C GLY A 203 -3.67 13.94 -0.38
N VAL A 204 -3.70 13.22 0.73
CA VAL A 204 -2.52 12.60 1.33
C VAL A 204 -2.72 11.08 1.42
N MET A 205 -1.73 10.32 0.94
CA MET A 205 -1.61 8.90 1.22
C MET A 205 -0.67 8.74 2.43
N LEU A 206 -1.21 8.30 3.57
CA LEU A 206 -0.43 8.09 4.79
C LEU A 206 0.55 6.95 4.59
N GLN A 207 1.82 7.19 4.82
CA GLN A 207 2.86 6.19 4.64
C GLN A 207 3.32 5.66 6.00
N ILE A 208 3.09 4.37 6.25
CA ILE A 208 3.68 3.67 7.38
C ILE A 208 5.07 3.21 6.96
N GLY A 209 6.09 3.86 7.53
CA GLY A 209 7.48 3.55 7.24
C GLY A 209 7.90 2.19 7.83
N THR A 210 8.96 1.63 7.27
CA THR A 210 9.48 0.31 7.63
C THR A 210 9.81 0.15 9.13
N ARG A 211 10.18 1.25 9.83
CA ARG A 211 10.46 1.25 11.28
C ARG A 211 9.19 1.18 12.14
N ASN A 212 8.04 1.53 11.56
CA ASN A 212 6.73 1.54 12.21
C ASN A 212 5.81 0.42 11.72
N ALA A 213 6.31 -0.52 10.92
CA ALA A 213 5.51 -1.64 10.40
C ALA A 213 4.93 -2.56 11.49
N GLN A 214 5.46 -2.52 12.71
CA GLN A 214 4.99 -3.26 13.88
C GLN A 214 4.56 -2.32 15.03
N ASN A 215 4.35 -1.05 14.76
CA ASN A 215 3.74 -0.12 15.71
C ASN A 215 2.21 -0.28 15.64
N PHE A 216 1.69 -1.30 16.34
CA PHE A 216 0.31 -1.73 16.24
C PHE A 216 -0.70 -0.65 16.64
N GLU A 217 -0.37 0.22 17.60
CA GLU A 217 -1.25 1.34 17.97
C GLU A 217 -1.36 2.35 16.82
N LEU A 218 -0.23 2.71 16.19
CA LEU A 218 -0.25 3.57 15.02
C LEU A 218 -1.01 2.92 13.83
N LEU A 219 -0.86 1.61 13.63
CA LEU A 219 -1.58 0.87 12.59
C LEU A 219 -3.10 0.92 12.80
N ARG A 220 -3.55 0.73 14.05
CA ARG A 220 -4.97 0.86 14.41
C ARG A 220 -5.46 2.29 14.21
N TYR A 221 -4.72 3.27 14.70
CA TYR A 221 -5.11 4.67 14.55
C TYR A 221 -5.26 5.07 13.07
N VAL A 222 -4.30 4.72 12.23
CA VAL A 222 -4.35 4.98 10.78
C VAL A 222 -5.48 4.18 10.12
N GLY A 223 -5.79 2.99 10.63
CA GLY A 223 -6.92 2.18 10.18
C GLY A 223 -8.29 2.82 10.43
N GLN A 224 -8.40 3.68 11.44
CA GLN A 224 -9.62 4.43 11.74
C GLN A 224 -9.81 5.66 10.82
N GLN A 225 -8.75 6.12 10.16
CA GLN A 225 -8.74 7.30 9.27
C GLN A 225 -9.15 6.91 7.84
N LYS A 226 -10.44 6.67 7.62
CA LYS A 226 -10.97 6.12 6.34
C LYS A 226 -10.86 7.08 5.15
N GLU A 227 -10.68 8.36 5.39
CA GLU A 227 -10.49 9.43 4.40
C GLU A 227 -9.10 9.41 3.75
N PHE A 228 -8.12 8.74 4.37
CA PHE A 228 -6.77 8.64 3.86
C PHE A 228 -6.45 7.21 3.40
N PRO A 229 -6.01 6.99 2.15
CA PRO A 229 -5.40 5.74 1.78
C PRO A 229 -4.04 5.56 2.48
N VAL A 230 -3.62 4.30 2.65
CA VAL A 230 -2.41 3.95 3.38
C VAL A 230 -1.43 3.21 2.50
N LEU A 231 -0.18 3.67 2.46
CA LEU A 231 0.96 2.94 1.93
C LEU A 231 1.68 2.23 3.09
N CYS A 232 1.50 0.93 3.22
CA CYS A 232 2.09 0.12 4.28
C CYS A 232 3.40 -0.52 3.80
N LYS A 233 4.56 -0.02 4.27
CA LYS A 233 5.87 -0.56 3.90
C LYS A 233 6.23 -1.78 4.75
N ARG A 234 6.72 -2.84 4.09
CA ARG A 234 7.30 -3.99 4.78
C ARG A 234 8.39 -3.55 5.76
N GLY A 235 8.37 -4.11 6.96
CA GLY A 235 9.42 -3.89 7.95
C GLY A 235 10.76 -4.51 7.51
N MET A 236 11.87 -3.95 8.01
CA MET A 236 13.22 -4.29 7.52
C MET A 236 13.61 -5.76 7.72
N GLY A 237 13.19 -6.40 8.79
CA GLY A 237 13.60 -7.76 9.15
C GLY A 237 12.44 -8.71 9.40
N ILE A 238 11.21 -8.30 9.09
CA ILE A 238 10.02 -9.13 9.31
C ILE A 238 9.71 -10.01 8.09
N THR A 239 9.07 -11.14 8.35
CA THR A 239 8.57 -12.04 7.30
C THR A 239 7.52 -11.36 6.43
N LEU A 240 7.21 -11.94 5.28
CA LEU A 240 6.14 -11.43 4.42
C LEU A 240 4.77 -11.56 5.13
N GLU A 241 4.56 -12.65 5.84
CA GLU A 241 3.34 -12.89 6.61
C GLU A 241 3.12 -11.82 7.69
N GLU A 242 4.14 -11.52 8.50
CA GLU A 242 4.06 -10.46 9.51
C GLU A 242 3.76 -9.09 8.89
N ALA A 243 4.34 -8.81 7.72
CA ALA A 243 4.09 -7.56 7.01
C ALA A 243 2.65 -7.48 6.45
N LEU A 244 2.09 -8.58 5.98
CA LEU A 244 0.68 -8.63 5.54
C LEU A 244 -0.27 -8.53 6.73
N ASN A 245 0.08 -9.12 7.89
CA ASN A 245 -0.67 -8.92 9.12
C ASN A 245 -0.66 -7.46 9.60
N ALA A 246 0.41 -6.71 9.37
CA ALA A 246 0.41 -5.27 9.65
C ALA A 246 -0.65 -4.52 8.82
N CYS A 247 -0.83 -4.89 7.54
CA CYS A 247 -1.93 -4.37 6.72
C CYS A 247 -3.30 -4.82 7.24
N GLU A 248 -3.39 -6.05 7.76
CA GLU A 248 -4.63 -6.58 8.34
C GLU A 248 -5.06 -5.79 9.59
N TYR A 249 -4.11 -5.32 10.43
CA TYR A 249 -4.41 -4.40 11.54
C TYR A 249 -5.09 -3.12 11.07
N ILE A 250 -4.60 -2.52 9.98
CA ILE A 250 -5.22 -1.33 9.37
C ILE A 250 -6.62 -1.65 8.86
N ALA A 251 -6.77 -2.77 8.15
CA ALA A 251 -8.05 -3.19 7.57
C ALA A 251 -9.08 -3.54 8.63
N SER A 252 -8.67 -4.12 9.78
CA SER A 252 -9.57 -4.51 10.87
C SER A 252 -10.24 -3.30 11.55
N GLU A 253 -9.62 -2.13 11.49
CA GLU A 253 -10.22 -0.87 11.97
C GLU A 253 -11.13 -0.19 10.93
N GLY A 254 -11.23 -0.78 9.71
CA GLY A 254 -12.16 -0.38 8.67
C GLY A 254 -11.58 0.36 7.48
N ASN A 255 -10.29 0.71 7.48
CA ASN A 255 -9.62 1.29 6.32
C ASN A 255 -9.01 0.19 5.44
N ARG A 256 -9.61 -0.02 4.27
CA ARG A 256 -9.16 -1.02 3.28
C ARG A 256 -8.47 -0.40 2.07
N ASN A 257 -8.35 0.91 2.01
CA ASN A 257 -7.64 1.64 0.97
C ASN A 257 -6.13 1.54 1.21
N ILE A 258 -5.59 0.34 1.06
CA ILE A 258 -4.20 0.00 1.40
C ILE A 258 -3.43 -0.39 0.14
N VAL A 259 -2.23 0.15 0.01
CA VAL A 259 -1.19 -0.31 -0.93
C VAL A 259 -0.07 -0.94 -0.12
N PHE A 260 0.27 -2.20 -0.39
CA PHE A 260 1.41 -2.86 0.25
C PHE A 260 2.72 -2.51 -0.46
N CYS A 261 3.78 -2.18 0.29
CA CYS A 261 5.03 -1.71 -0.31
C CYS A 261 6.23 -2.60 0.07
N LEU A 262 6.85 -3.18 -0.95
CA LEU A 262 8.15 -3.84 -0.88
C LEU A 262 9.25 -2.79 -1.02
N ARG A 263 10.27 -2.83 -0.14
CA ARG A 263 11.35 -1.83 -0.09
C ARG A 263 12.72 -2.44 0.26
N GLY A 264 12.84 -3.75 0.08
CA GLY A 264 13.99 -4.54 0.44
C GLY A 264 14.00 -4.97 1.91
N VAL A 265 14.67 -6.08 2.16
CA VAL A 265 14.85 -6.69 3.48
C VAL A 265 16.28 -6.46 3.95
N LYS A 266 16.46 -5.99 5.19
CA LYS A 266 17.81 -5.79 5.77
C LYS A 266 18.48 -7.14 5.98
N SER A 267 19.52 -7.38 5.21
CA SER A 267 20.32 -8.61 5.26
C SER A 267 21.74 -8.32 4.74
N HIS A 268 22.73 -9.02 5.26
CA HIS A 268 24.10 -9.01 4.74
C HIS A 268 24.17 -9.52 3.30
N LEU A 269 23.21 -10.34 2.86
CA LEU A 269 23.11 -10.83 1.48
C LEU A 269 22.71 -9.74 0.47
N GLY A 270 22.27 -8.59 0.95
CA GLY A 270 21.90 -7.46 0.11
C GLY A 270 23.09 -6.62 -0.39
N GLU A 271 24.26 -6.74 0.22
CA GLU A 271 25.43 -5.96 -0.17
C GLU A 271 25.82 -6.17 -1.64
N PRO A 272 26.23 -5.11 -2.36
CA PRO A 272 26.49 -3.73 -1.91
C PRO A 272 25.26 -2.82 -1.82
N HIS A 273 24.04 -3.30 -2.12
CA HIS A 273 22.81 -2.53 -1.92
C HIS A 273 22.52 -2.33 -0.43
N ARG A 274 21.74 -1.32 -0.14
CA ARG A 274 21.31 -1.02 1.24
C ARG A 274 20.51 -2.17 1.87
N ASN A 275 19.75 -2.90 1.04
CA ASN A 275 18.92 -4.02 1.44
C ASN A 275 18.92 -5.08 0.34
N LEU A 276 18.60 -6.32 0.69
CA LEU A 276 18.27 -7.36 -0.28
C LEU A 276 16.98 -6.95 -1.00
N ILE A 277 17.06 -6.78 -2.32
CA ILE A 277 15.89 -6.42 -3.15
C ILE A 277 14.92 -7.61 -3.20
N ASP A 278 13.70 -7.41 -2.72
CA ASP A 278 12.69 -8.47 -2.52
C ASP A 278 11.52 -8.41 -3.53
N PHE A 279 11.73 -7.81 -4.69
CA PHE A 279 10.65 -7.55 -5.66
C PHE A 279 10.12 -8.81 -6.37
N ALA A 280 10.81 -9.93 -6.28
CA ALA A 280 10.27 -11.24 -6.62
C ALA A 280 9.03 -11.61 -5.77
N SER A 281 8.83 -10.95 -4.63
CA SER A 281 7.64 -11.10 -3.79
C SER A 281 6.39 -10.40 -4.35
N VAL A 282 6.49 -9.55 -5.37
CA VAL A 282 5.31 -8.88 -5.98
C VAL A 282 4.22 -9.89 -6.39
N PRO A 283 4.48 -10.92 -7.23
CA PRO A 283 3.46 -11.88 -7.60
C PRO A 283 3.01 -12.75 -6.42
N VAL A 284 3.86 -12.95 -5.42
CA VAL A 284 3.51 -13.70 -4.19
C VAL A 284 2.46 -12.93 -3.40
N VAL A 285 2.67 -11.63 -3.14
CA VAL A 285 1.70 -10.77 -2.46
C VAL A 285 0.37 -10.74 -3.21
N LYS A 286 0.41 -10.59 -4.54
CA LYS A 286 -0.81 -10.57 -5.38
C LYS A 286 -1.56 -11.91 -5.37
N ARG A 287 -0.85 -13.03 -5.21
CA ARG A 287 -1.46 -14.36 -5.07
C ARG A 287 -2.10 -14.54 -3.70
N LEU A 288 -1.43 -14.07 -2.63
CA LEU A 288 -1.91 -14.21 -1.26
C LEU A 288 -3.01 -13.21 -0.91
N THR A 289 -2.93 -12.01 -1.45
CA THR A 289 -3.84 -10.91 -1.12
C THR A 289 -4.45 -10.25 -2.35
N ARG A 290 -5.47 -9.43 -2.13
CA ARG A 290 -6.11 -8.61 -3.16
C ARG A 290 -5.51 -7.20 -3.24
N LEU A 291 -4.46 -6.91 -2.46
CA LEU A 291 -3.85 -5.57 -2.37
C LEU A 291 -3.09 -5.19 -3.64
N PRO A 292 -3.16 -3.93 -4.09
CA PRO A 292 -2.16 -3.39 -5.00
C PRO A 292 -0.78 -3.34 -4.34
N VAL A 293 0.27 -3.59 -5.12
CA VAL A 293 1.65 -3.72 -4.63
C VAL A 293 2.51 -2.58 -5.14
N CYS A 294 3.13 -1.86 -4.22
CA CYS A 294 4.15 -0.84 -4.48
C CYS A 294 5.56 -1.45 -4.38
N VAL A 295 6.49 -0.92 -5.15
CA VAL A 295 7.92 -1.14 -4.98
C VAL A 295 8.62 0.19 -4.70
N ASP A 296 9.60 0.18 -3.80
CA ASP A 296 10.44 1.32 -3.44
C ASP A 296 11.91 0.99 -3.76
N PRO A 297 12.33 1.21 -5.01
CA PRO A 297 13.67 0.89 -5.46
C PRO A 297 14.74 1.75 -4.79
N SER A 298 14.46 3.02 -4.49
CA SER A 298 15.40 3.93 -3.86
C SER A 298 15.86 3.42 -2.49
N HIS A 299 14.92 2.98 -1.65
CA HIS A 299 15.26 2.44 -0.33
C HIS A 299 15.71 0.98 -0.36
N SER A 300 15.49 0.26 -1.45
CA SER A 300 16.03 -1.09 -1.64
C SER A 300 17.52 -1.01 -2.04
N ALA A 301 17.85 -0.32 -3.12
CA ALA A 301 19.23 -0.17 -3.61
C ALA A 301 20.07 0.76 -2.70
N GLY A 302 19.50 1.90 -2.28
CA GLY A 302 20.15 2.85 -1.36
C GLY A 302 21.23 3.72 -1.99
N ARG A 303 21.54 3.53 -3.25
CA ARG A 303 22.53 4.29 -4.03
C ARG A 303 22.13 4.32 -5.51
N ARG A 304 22.55 5.38 -6.23
CA ARG A 304 22.41 5.51 -7.68
C ARG A 304 23.70 5.12 -8.43
N THR A 305 24.29 3.98 -8.05
CA THR A 305 25.48 3.47 -8.73
C THR A 305 25.12 3.07 -10.16
N LYS A 306 25.95 3.47 -11.14
CA LYS A 306 25.75 3.09 -12.54
C LYS A 306 26.40 1.75 -12.84
N ALA A 307 25.69 0.90 -13.55
CA ALA A 307 26.21 -0.31 -14.16
C ALA A 307 26.92 -0.01 -15.52
N PRO A 308 27.64 -0.97 -16.10
CA PRO A 308 28.32 -0.79 -17.40
C PRO A 308 27.35 -0.45 -18.56
N ASP A 309 26.09 -0.79 -18.48
CA ASP A 309 25.03 -0.44 -19.44
C ASP A 309 24.57 1.02 -19.33
N GLY A 310 25.08 1.77 -18.35
CA GLY A 310 24.74 3.16 -18.10
C GLY A 310 23.48 3.39 -17.24
N LEU A 311 22.75 2.33 -16.90
CA LEU A 311 21.62 2.38 -15.98
C LEU A 311 22.11 2.37 -14.53
N THR A 312 21.32 2.96 -13.63
CA THR A 312 21.61 2.89 -12.19
C THR A 312 20.94 1.69 -11.56
N ASP A 313 21.43 1.28 -10.38
CA ASP A 313 20.78 0.25 -9.56
C ASP A 313 19.30 0.55 -9.30
N ILE A 314 18.92 1.84 -9.24
CA ILE A 314 17.52 2.26 -9.09
C ILE A 314 16.70 1.90 -10.32
N HIS A 315 17.22 2.10 -11.55
CA HIS A 315 16.54 1.71 -12.78
C HIS A 315 16.35 0.19 -12.85
N HIS A 316 17.43 -0.58 -12.60
CA HIS A 316 17.35 -2.04 -12.58
C HIS A 316 16.36 -2.57 -11.55
N ALA A 317 16.40 -2.06 -10.32
CA ALA A 317 15.44 -2.46 -9.28
C ALA A 317 14.00 -2.08 -9.65
N THR A 318 13.79 -0.90 -10.24
CA THR A 318 12.47 -0.48 -10.72
C THR A 318 11.96 -1.42 -11.79
N ALA A 319 12.77 -1.74 -12.79
CA ALA A 319 12.40 -2.67 -13.86
C ALA A 319 12.04 -4.06 -13.31
N GLN A 320 12.80 -4.58 -12.35
CA GLN A 320 12.48 -5.86 -11.67
C GLN A 320 11.07 -5.82 -11.03
N GLY A 321 10.75 -4.76 -10.31
CA GLY A 321 9.44 -4.62 -9.68
C GLY A 321 8.30 -4.49 -10.69
N VAL A 322 8.48 -3.68 -11.73
CA VAL A 322 7.46 -3.43 -12.76
C VAL A 322 7.22 -4.67 -13.62
N ILE A 323 8.28 -5.38 -14.05
CA ILE A 323 8.13 -6.64 -14.82
C ILE A 323 7.55 -7.77 -13.98
N ALA A 324 7.67 -7.72 -12.66
CA ALA A 324 7.01 -8.63 -11.73
C ALA A 324 5.52 -8.29 -11.51
N GLY A 325 5.05 -7.15 -12.03
CA GLY A 325 3.65 -6.73 -11.98
C GLY A 325 3.30 -5.77 -10.84
N ALA A 326 4.24 -4.95 -10.39
CA ALA A 326 3.97 -3.87 -9.43
C ALA A 326 2.87 -2.91 -9.94
N ASN A 327 2.15 -2.33 -9.00
CA ASN A 327 1.02 -1.42 -9.23
C ASN A 327 1.34 0.03 -8.84
N MET A 328 2.44 0.22 -8.14
CA MET A 328 2.95 1.52 -7.75
C MET A 328 4.48 1.49 -7.68
N VAL A 329 5.11 2.58 -8.05
CA VAL A 329 6.55 2.83 -7.85
C VAL A 329 6.68 4.08 -6.99
N LEU A 330 7.33 3.94 -5.82
CA LEU A 330 7.69 5.05 -4.95
C LEU A 330 9.19 5.30 -5.08
N VAL A 331 9.60 6.47 -5.55
CA VAL A 331 11.00 6.73 -5.91
C VAL A 331 11.47 8.11 -5.51
N ASP A 332 12.72 8.21 -5.07
CA ASP A 332 13.33 9.45 -4.63
C ASP A 332 13.88 10.23 -5.81
N PHE A 333 13.42 11.47 -5.95
CA PHE A 333 13.94 12.48 -6.87
C PHE A 333 14.28 13.76 -6.10
N HIS A 334 15.35 14.41 -6.46
CA HIS A 334 15.76 15.65 -5.84
C HIS A 334 16.38 16.60 -6.87
N PRO A 335 16.14 17.93 -6.80
CA PRO A 335 16.76 18.91 -7.71
C PRO A 335 18.29 18.94 -7.67
N ASP A 336 18.85 18.67 -6.50
CA ASP A 336 20.30 18.60 -6.24
C ASP A 336 20.56 17.52 -5.16
N PRO A 337 20.68 16.23 -5.56
CA PRO A 337 20.81 15.13 -4.60
C PRO A 337 21.98 15.25 -3.62
N ASP A 338 23.06 15.90 -4.02
CA ASP A 338 24.26 16.06 -3.18
C ASP A 338 24.02 17.05 -2.02
N LYS A 339 23.00 17.91 -2.12
CA LYS A 339 22.58 18.85 -1.06
C LYS A 339 21.34 18.38 -0.29
N ALA A 340 20.77 17.23 -0.65
CA ALA A 340 19.59 16.72 0.03
C ALA A 340 19.86 16.46 1.52
N LEU A 341 18.98 16.95 2.40
CA LEU A 341 19.10 16.75 3.86
C LEU A 341 18.86 15.28 4.28
N CYS A 342 18.29 14.47 3.39
CA CYS A 342 17.99 13.08 3.66
C CYS A 342 18.08 12.23 2.38
N ASP A 343 18.74 11.08 2.49
CA ASP A 343 18.79 10.02 1.46
C ASP A 343 19.26 10.49 0.06
N GLY A 344 20.10 11.53 -0.01
CA GLY A 344 20.68 12.08 -1.26
C GLY A 344 21.35 11.05 -2.15
N PRO A 345 22.20 10.12 -1.63
CA PRO A 345 22.88 9.12 -2.45
C PRO A 345 21.97 8.23 -3.31
N GLN A 346 20.71 8.07 -2.93
CA GLN A 346 19.72 7.25 -3.64
C GLN A 346 18.74 8.06 -4.50
N ALA A 347 18.71 9.38 -4.39
CA ALA A 347 17.79 10.21 -5.14
C ALA A 347 18.27 10.39 -6.59
N LEU A 348 17.39 10.21 -7.55
CA LEU A 348 17.63 10.58 -8.96
C LEU A 348 17.49 12.09 -9.12
N THR A 349 18.12 12.66 -10.16
CA THR A 349 17.97 14.08 -10.50
C THR A 349 16.65 14.31 -11.25
N LEU A 350 16.15 15.54 -11.24
CA LEU A 350 14.91 15.87 -11.98
C LEU A 350 15.08 15.74 -13.49
N GLU A 351 16.28 15.92 -14.00
CA GLU A 351 16.62 15.75 -15.42
C GLU A 351 16.52 14.28 -15.88
N GLU A 352 16.67 13.32 -14.95
CA GLU A 352 16.51 11.90 -15.22
C GLU A 352 15.04 11.47 -15.30
N LEU A 353 14.09 12.27 -14.75
CA LEU A 353 12.68 11.88 -14.65
C LEU A 353 12.04 11.46 -15.99
N PRO A 354 12.20 12.18 -17.12
CA PRO A 354 11.60 11.76 -18.38
C PRO A 354 12.13 10.40 -18.88
N LYS A 355 13.43 10.14 -18.72
CA LYS A 355 14.04 8.86 -19.12
C LYS A 355 13.58 7.72 -18.21
N PHE A 356 13.54 7.96 -16.92
CA PHE A 356 13.02 7.00 -15.93
C PHE A 356 11.58 6.60 -16.22
N LEU A 357 10.72 7.55 -16.58
CA LEU A 357 9.33 7.28 -16.95
C LEU A 357 9.21 6.50 -18.27
N ALA A 358 10.09 6.76 -19.22
CA ALA A 358 10.14 6.02 -20.49
C ALA A 358 10.55 4.56 -20.25
N ASP A 359 11.53 4.30 -19.39
CA ASP A 359 11.97 2.97 -18.99
C ASP A 359 10.85 2.18 -18.27
N ILE A 360 10.14 2.82 -17.34
CA ILE A 360 8.97 2.23 -16.68
C ILE A 360 7.88 1.85 -17.70
N ARG A 361 7.55 2.73 -18.63
CA ARG A 361 6.53 2.45 -19.66
C ARG A 361 6.92 1.24 -20.50
N MET A 362 8.15 1.20 -21.00
CA MET A 362 8.67 0.06 -21.78
C MET A 362 8.59 -1.25 -20.99
N THR A 363 8.97 -1.22 -19.72
CA THR A 363 8.93 -2.39 -18.84
C THR A 363 7.50 -2.83 -18.56
N ARG A 364 6.57 -1.89 -18.35
CA ARG A 364 5.14 -2.16 -18.15
C ARG A 364 4.50 -2.77 -19.39
N ASP A 365 4.79 -2.24 -20.57
CA ASP A 365 4.31 -2.79 -21.84
C ASP A 365 4.80 -4.24 -22.05
N CYS A 366 6.04 -4.53 -21.65
CA CYS A 366 6.58 -5.88 -21.68
C CYS A 366 5.82 -6.80 -20.71
N TYR A 367 5.56 -6.36 -19.48
CA TYR A 367 4.76 -7.11 -18.51
C TYR A 367 3.36 -7.43 -19.07
N GLU A 368 2.66 -6.45 -19.61
CA GLU A 368 1.30 -6.63 -20.14
C GLU A 368 1.25 -7.58 -21.34
N ARG A 369 2.25 -7.51 -22.23
CA ARG A 369 2.37 -8.47 -23.34
C ARG A 369 2.61 -9.87 -22.84
N ARG A 370 3.46 -10.07 -21.81
CA ARG A 370 3.68 -11.39 -21.18
C ARG A 370 2.38 -11.94 -20.59
N VAL A 371 1.65 -11.13 -19.80
CA VAL A 371 0.38 -11.58 -19.22
C VAL A 371 -0.61 -12.01 -20.29
N LYS A 372 -0.76 -11.21 -21.37
CA LYS A 372 -1.66 -11.57 -22.49
C LYS A 372 -1.24 -12.86 -23.19
N SER A 373 0.06 -13.12 -23.35
CA SER A 373 0.55 -14.32 -24.03
C SER A 373 0.29 -15.62 -23.24
N PHE A 374 0.12 -15.53 -21.91
CA PHE A 374 -0.19 -16.68 -21.06
C PHE A 374 -1.68 -16.81 -20.72
N ALA A 375 -2.48 -15.74 -20.87
CA ALA A 375 -3.92 -15.78 -20.61
C ALA A 375 -4.73 -16.49 -21.72
N GLY A 376 -4.13 -16.77 -22.87
CA GLY A 376 -4.75 -17.46 -24.02
C GLY A 376 -4.31 -18.92 -24.19
N ALA A 377 -3.62 -19.48 -23.21
CA ALA A 377 -3.22 -20.90 -23.15
C ALA A 377 -4.05 -21.64 -22.05
#